data_ec30991f84aeb40054c8bbd543e497ae
#
_entry.id   ec30991f84aeb40054c8bbd543e497ae
#
_cell.length_a   1.000
_cell.length_b   1.000
_cell.length_c   1.000
_cell.angle_alpha   90.00
_cell.angle_beta   90.00
_cell.angle_gamma   90.00
#
_symmetry.space_group_name_H-M   'P 1'
#
loop_
_entity.id
_entity.type
_entity.pdbx_description
1 polymer ?
#
loop_
_entity_poly.entity_id
_entity_poly.type
_entity_poly.pdbx_seq_one_letter_code
_entity_poly.pdbx_strand_id
1 'polypeptide(L)'
;MDKRKGNTDLTEGKVWKVIVRFALPLLVGNLLQQFYNITDSIIVGQFLGKEALAAVSASFFIYYFIISLVIGVGSGTTVVISQLFGAKQYQKVQLAFSSFFIFMLVGGIILSIAGIIFAEPVFRLTNTPEEVIPQAVAYFRIYIGGTFLFVTFNSIISILRGVGESVRPMLFILITTVLNIAFDLLFILVFKWGIEGAARATVVSQGIGMCIALAYVNNTHPLLSIKKQDMLFDWKLFKESLKIGLPTSVQQCAIALGLIALLGIVNSFGTNTLTAYGAAGKIDTIITQAIHTLSGALAAFCGQNTMYTNIALGLLTFAAVYLFGNEMMRIFTKDIDVVAIGKEYLLIIGGFFIVHGALNVYNGALRGAGDTLFPMITSLVCLWLIRIPLAYYLSSWLGRNGIWWAIGISITIGLIVTFVYYKIGFWKRRRRIYEL
;
A
#
# COMPACT_ATOMS: atom_id res chain seq x y z
N MET A 1 -25.30 -29.37 8.45
CA MET A 1 -24.94 -28.30 9.42
C MET A 1 -23.46 -28.39 9.72
N ASP A 2 -22.66 -27.66 8.97
CA ASP A 2 -21.23 -27.82 8.99
C ASP A 2 -20.61 -26.61 9.74
N LYS A 3 -19.98 -26.89 10.88
CA LYS A 3 -19.27 -25.89 11.69
C LYS A 3 -18.02 -25.42 10.91
N ARG A 4 -18.21 -24.51 9.98
CA ARG A 4 -17.11 -23.80 9.30
C ARG A 4 -16.42 -22.89 10.32
N LYS A 5 -15.48 -23.44 11.05
CA LYS A 5 -14.51 -22.69 11.85
C LYS A 5 -13.62 -21.89 10.89
N GLY A 6 -13.95 -20.64 10.63
CA GLY A 6 -13.07 -19.76 9.85
C GLY A 6 -13.73 -18.51 9.26
N ASN A 7 -14.97 -18.56 8.84
CA ASN A 7 -15.65 -17.38 8.31
C ASN A 7 -16.22 -16.54 9.46
N THR A 8 -15.59 -15.42 9.73
CA THR A 8 -16.19 -14.40 10.59
C THR A 8 -17.30 -13.75 9.76
N ASP A 9 -18.54 -14.09 10.03
CA ASP A 9 -19.67 -13.37 9.44
C ASP A 9 -19.60 -11.92 9.94
N LEU A 10 -19.23 -11.01 9.04
CA LEU A 10 -19.05 -9.60 9.36
C LEU A 10 -20.38 -8.87 9.60
N THR A 11 -21.52 -9.57 9.39
CA THR A 11 -22.86 -9.02 9.56
C THR A 11 -23.46 -9.31 10.94
N GLU A 12 -22.85 -10.22 11.73
CA GLU A 12 -23.34 -10.63 13.05
C GLU A 12 -22.44 -10.17 14.20
N GLY A 13 -23.03 -9.65 15.27
CA GLY A 13 -22.34 -9.27 16.51
C GLY A 13 -22.23 -7.77 16.76
N LYS A 14 -21.49 -7.39 17.83
CA LYS A 14 -21.20 -5.97 18.13
C LYS A 14 -20.23 -5.41 17.09
N VAL A 15 -20.70 -4.47 16.27
CA VAL A 15 -19.99 -3.89 15.12
C VAL A 15 -18.51 -3.56 15.42
N TRP A 16 -18.22 -2.92 16.56
CA TRP A 16 -16.84 -2.56 16.90
C TRP A 16 -15.92 -3.78 17.11
N LYS A 17 -16.44 -4.88 17.73
CA LYS A 17 -15.63 -6.10 17.92
C LYS A 17 -15.31 -6.80 16.61
N VAL A 18 -16.27 -6.81 15.69
CA VAL A 18 -16.12 -7.39 14.36
C VAL A 18 -15.08 -6.59 13.56
N ILE A 19 -15.18 -5.25 13.60
CA ILE A 19 -14.22 -4.35 12.95
C ILE A 19 -12.80 -4.55 13.48
N VAL A 20 -12.60 -4.51 14.80
CA VAL A 20 -11.27 -4.67 15.41
C VAL A 20 -10.69 -6.05 15.07
N ARG A 21 -11.50 -7.10 15.15
CA ARG A 21 -11.08 -8.47 14.83
C ARG A 21 -10.64 -8.62 13.36
N PHE A 22 -11.25 -7.85 12.45
CA PHE A 22 -10.88 -7.85 11.03
C PHE A 22 -9.70 -6.91 10.74
N ALA A 23 -9.71 -5.70 11.32
CA ALA A 23 -8.71 -4.68 11.06
C ALA A 23 -7.34 -4.97 11.69
N LEU A 24 -7.32 -5.55 12.90
CA LEU A 24 -6.07 -5.78 13.62
C LEU A 24 -5.10 -6.72 12.87
N PRO A 25 -5.54 -7.88 12.35
CA PRO A 25 -4.67 -8.73 11.54
C PRO A 25 -4.20 -8.04 10.26
N LEU A 26 -5.05 -7.23 9.61
CA LEU A 26 -4.65 -6.46 8.42
C LEU A 26 -3.58 -5.42 8.75
N LEU A 27 -3.75 -4.71 9.87
CA LEU A 27 -2.75 -3.74 10.35
C LEU A 27 -1.42 -4.43 10.63
N VAL A 28 -1.43 -5.53 11.37
CA VAL A 28 -0.22 -6.31 11.66
C VAL A 28 0.44 -6.79 10.36
N GLY A 29 -0.33 -7.32 9.41
CA GLY A 29 0.19 -7.75 8.11
C GLY A 29 0.85 -6.61 7.33
N ASN A 30 0.22 -5.43 7.30
CA ASN A 30 0.77 -4.26 6.62
C ASN A 30 2.04 -3.72 7.33
N LEU A 31 2.07 -3.73 8.67
CA LEU A 31 3.26 -3.37 9.44
C LEU A 31 4.41 -4.36 9.22
N LEU A 32 4.13 -5.66 9.19
CA LEU A 32 5.12 -6.69 8.87
C LEU A 32 5.73 -6.46 7.49
N GLN A 33 4.93 -6.06 6.50
CA GLN A 33 5.43 -5.72 5.17
C GLN A 33 6.34 -4.48 5.19
N GLN A 34 6.08 -3.49 6.04
CA GLN A 34 6.98 -2.35 6.22
C GLN A 34 8.28 -2.75 6.93
N PHE A 35 8.20 -3.57 7.98
CA PHE A 35 9.38 -4.12 8.64
C PHE A 35 10.26 -4.92 7.69
N TYR A 36 9.66 -5.74 6.83
CA TYR A 36 10.35 -6.44 5.77
C TYR A 36 11.18 -5.50 4.89
N ASN A 37 10.56 -4.45 4.31
CA ASN A 37 11.24 -3.50 3.43
C ASN A 37 12.38 -2.73 4.15
N ILE A 38 12.20 -2.43 5.44
CA ILE A 38 13.23 -1.76 6.24
C ILE A 38 14.38 -2.71 6.54
N THR A 39 14.08 -3.95 6.95
CA THR A 39 15.11 -4.95 7.31
C THR A 39 15.95 -5.34 6.10
N ASP A 40 15.34 -5.58 4.93
CA ASP A 40 16.03 -5.83 3.67
C ASP A 40 17.02 -4.68 3.35
N SER A 41 16.57 -3.43 3.43
CA SER A 41 17.44 -2.26 3.20
C SER A 41 18.57 -2.14 4.23
N ILE A 42 18.33 -2.50 5.50
CA ILE A 42 19.36 -2.51 6.54
C ILE A 42 20.40 -3.60 6.24
N ILE A 43 19.98 -4.82 5.91
CA ILE A 43 20.88 -5.94 5.59
C ILE A 43 21.74 -5.57 4.39
N VAL A 44 21.14 -5.08 3.30
CA VAL A 44 21.89 -4.65 2.11
C VAL A 44 22.87 -3.52 2.44
N GLY A 45 22.42 -2.47 3.15
CA GLY A 45 23.27 -1.32 3.49
C GLY A 45 24.43 -1.67 4.44
N GLN A 46 24.18 -2.52 5.44
CA GLN A 46 25.21 -2.91 6.43
C GLN A 46 26.24 -3.89 5.89
N PHE A 47 25.84 -4.84 5.05
CA PHE A 47 26.70 -5.92 4.60
C PHE A 47 27.25 -5.74 3.19
N LEU A 48 26.58 -5.01 2.31
CA LEU A 48 27.00 -4.80 0.92
C LEU A 48 27.46 -3.36 0.62
N GLY A 49 27.23 -2.44 1.56
CA GLY A 49 27.70 -1.07 1.47
C GLY A 49 26.75 -0.12 0.72
N LYS A 50 27.22 1.13 0.59
CA LYS A 50 26.39 2.25 0.11
C LYS A 50 25.96 2.14 -1.35
N GLU A 51 26.80 1.57 -2.20
CA GLU A 51 26.51 1.44 -3.64
C GLU A 51 25.37 0.42 -3.88
N ALA A 52 25.40 -0.72 -3.16
CA ALA A 52 24.33 -1.69 -3.22
C ALA A 52 23.00 -1.11 -2.68
N LEU A 53 23.05 -0.34 -1.59
CA LEU A 53 21.89 0.34 -1.05
C LEU A 53 21.32 1.37 -2.03
N ALA A 54 22.18 2.12 -2.73
CA ALA A 54 21.77 3.03 -3.78
C ALA A 54 21.09 2.29 -4.95
N ALA A 55 21.63 1.15 -5.37
CA ALA A 55 21.05 0.29 -6.42
C ALA A 55 19.66 -0.25 -6.05
N VAL A 56 19.50 -0.75 -4.82
CA VAL A 56 18.19 -1.19 -4.30
C VAL A 56 17.21 -0.02 -4.25
N SER A 57 17.66 1.15 -3.77
CA SER A 57 16.81 2.35 -3.67
C SER A 57 16.34 2.84 -5.04
N ALA A 58 17.23 2.91 -6.03
CA ALA A 58 16.88 3.27 -7.40
C ALA A 58 15.86 2.27 -7.99
N SER A 59 16.08 0.97 -7.78
CA SER A 59 15.19 -0.10 -8.23
C SER A 59 13.82 -0.01 -7.58
N PHE A 60 13.75 0.39 -6.31
CA PHE A 60 12.49 0.52 -5.56
C PHE A 60 11.52 1.52 -6.20
N PHE A 61 11.98 2.70 -6.62
CA PHE A 61 11.10 3.70 -7.22
C PHE A 61 10.49 3.22 -8.54
N ILE A 62 11.30 2.57 -9.39
CA ILE A 62 10.83 2.01 -10.66
C ILE A 62 9.84 0.88 -10.42
N TYR A 63 10.18 -0.04 -9.51
CA TYR A 63 9.33 -1.15 -9.14
C TYR A 63 8.01 -0.69 -8.51
N TYR A 64 8.06 0.31 -7.61
CA TYR A 64 6.88 0.87 -6.96
C TYR A 64 5.90 1.47 -7.97
N PHE A 65 6.40 2.14 -9.00
CA PHE A 65 5.56 2.64 -10.10
C PHE A 65 4.81 1.49 -10.81
N ILE A 66 5.52 0.41 -11.14
CA ILE A 66 4.94 -0.77 -11.79
C ILE A 66 3.89 -1.44 -10.88
N ILE A 67 4.22 -1.64 -9.61
CA ILE A 67 3.33 -2.31 -8.65
C ILE A 67 2.11 -1.45 -8.30
N SER A 68 2.21 -0.13 -8.35
CA SER A 68 1.08 0.75 -8.08
C SER A 68 -0.10 0.51 -9.04
N LEU A 69 0.19 0.15 -10.30
CA LEU A 69 -0.83 -0.28 -11.27
C LEU A 69 -1.53 -1.58 -10.82
N VAL A 70 -0.74 -2.54 -10.36
CA VAL A 70 -1.23 -3.85 -9.90
C VAL A 70 -2.08 -3.72 -8.63
N ILE A 71 -1.63 -2.93 -7.67
CA ILE A 71 -2.34 -2.67 -6.41
C ILE A 71 -3.73 -2.09 -6.68
N GLY A 72 -3.83 -1.16 -7.63
CA GLY A 72 -5.10 -0.55 -7.98
C GLY A 72 -6.09 -1.56 -8.56
N VAL A 73 -5.67 -2.39 -9.53
CA VAL A 73 -6.52 -3.45 -10.10
C VAL A 73 -6.95 -4.44 -9.02
N GLY A 74 -6.01 -4.83 -8.13
CA GLY A 74 -6.30 -5.71 -6.98
C GLY A 74 -7.36 -5.12 -6.04
N SER A 75 -7.30 -3.82 -5.76
CA SER A 75 -8.29 -3.14 -4.92
C SER A 75 -9.68 -3.15 -5.55
N GLY A 76 -9.78 -2.92 -6.87
CA GLY A 76 -11.03 -2.99 -7.61
C GLY A 76 -11.66 -4.39 -7.54
N THR A 77 -10.85 -5.43 -7.74
CA THR A 77 -11.31 -6.81 -7.64
C THR A 77 -11.76 -7.17 -6.22
N THR A 78 -11.05 -6.70 -5.20
CA THR A 78 -11.46 -6.89 -3.79
C THR A 78 -12.85 -6.31 -3.54
N VAL A 79 -13.15 -5.12 -4.09
CA VAL A 79 -14.47 -4.48 -3.97
C VAL A 79 -15.54 -5.32 -4.68
N VAL A 80 -15.32 -5.74 -5.93
CA VAL A 80 -16.27 -6.57 -6.68
C VAL A 80 -16.55 -7.89 -5.95
N ILE A 81 -15.51 -8.58 -5.50
CA ILE A 81 -15.64 -9.86 -4.78
C ILE A 81 -16.40 -9.67 -3.47
N SER A 82 -16.10 -8.63 -2.69
CA SER A 82 -16.80 -8.38 -1.42
C SER A 82 -18.28 -8.08 -1.63
N GLN A 83 -18.65 -7.36 -2.69
CA GLN A 83 -20.03 -7.08 -3.04
C GLN A 83 -20.77 -8.34 -3.49
N LEU A 84 -20.18 -9.16 -4.38
CA LEU A 84 -20.74 -10.41 -4.84
C LEU A 84 -20.87 -11.43 -3.70
N PHE A 85 -19.89 -11.48 -2.81
CA PHE A 85 -19.92 -12.35 -1.63
C PHE A 85 -21.02 -11.93 -0.65
N GLY A 86 -21.15 -10.63 -0.37
CA GLY A 86 -22.24 -10.07 0.44
C GLY A 86 -23.63 -10.30 -0.16
N ALA A 87 -23.74 -10.29 -1.50
CA ALA A 87 -24.96 -10.63 -2.23
C ALA A 87 -25.21 -12.15 -2.33
N LYS A 88 -24.34 -13.00 -1.74
CA LYS A 88 -24.40 -14.47 -1.79
C LYS A 88 -24.33 -15.07 -3.21
N GLN A 89 -23.78 -14.33 -4.18
CA GLN A 89 -23.61 -14.76 -5.58
C GLN A 89 -22.31 -15.56 -5.75
N TYR A 90 -22.20 -16.70 -5.09
CA TYR A 90 -20.95 -17.46 -4.95
C TYR A 90 -20.35 -17.94 -6.28
N GLN A 91 -21.16 -18.27 -7.27
CA GLN A 91 -20.66 -18.64 -8.61
C GLN A 91 -19.94 -17.47 -9.29
N LYS A 92 -20.49 -16.25 -9.16
CA LYS A 92 -19.84 -15.06 -9.72
C LYS A 92 -18.58 -14.67 -8.92
N VAL A 93 -18.53 -14.94 -7.61
CA VAL A 93 -17.30 -14.78 -6.81
C VAL A 93 -16.19 -15.66 -7.39
N GLN A 94 -16.48 -16.92 -7.71
CA GLN A 94 -15.51 -17.84 -8.31
C GLN A 94 -15.04 -17.37 -9.69
N LEU A 95 -15.95 -16.92 -10.55
CA LEU A 95 -15.62 -16.39 -11.88
C LEU A 95 -14.78 -15.10 -11.78
N ALA A 96 -15.13 -14.18 -10.88
CA ALA A 96 -14.35 -12.96 -10.65
C ALA A 96 -12.94 -13.29 -10.14
N PHE A 97 -12.84 -14.27 -9.24
CA PHE A 97 -11.55 -14.77 -8.75
C PHE A 97 -10.69 -15.34 -9.88
N SER A 98 -11.23 -16.30 -10.64
CA SER A 98 -10.51 -16.94 -11.75
C SER A 98 -10.05 -15.92 -12.78
N SER A 99 -10.92 -14.99 -13.17
CA SER A 99 -10.60 -13.93 -14.14
C SER A 99 -9.45 -13.05 -13.66
N PHE A 100 -9.50 -12.62 -12.40
CA PHE A 100 -8.46 -11.80 -11.81
C PHE A 100 -7.15 -12.55 -11.66
N PHE A 101 -7.20 -13.79 -11.19
CA PHE A 101 -6.03 -14.63 -11.02
C PHE A 101 -5.29 -14.88 -12.35
N ILE A 102 -6.04 -15.24 -13.41
CA ILE A 102 -5.49 -15.43 -14.75
C ILE A 102 -4.84 -14.13 -15.25
N PHE A 103 -5.55 -12.99 -15.11
CA PHE A 103 -5.02 -11.69 -15.53
C PHE A 103 -3.74 -11.33 -14.81
N MET A 104 -3.70 -11.52 -13.49
CA MET A 104 -2.52 -11.22 -12.67
C MET A 104 -1.34 -12.13 -12.98
N LEU A 105 -1.59 -13.42 -13.21
CA LEU A 105 -0.55 -14.36 -13.59
C LEU A 105 0.04 -14.02 -14.96
N VAL A 106 -0.82 -13.88 -15.98
CA VAL A 106 -0.39 -13.56 -17.35
C VAL A 106 0.22 -12.16 -17.42
N GLY A 107 -0.44 -11.16 -16.82
CA GLY A 107 0.07 -9.79 -16.76
C GLY A 107 1.38 -9.69 -16.01
N GLY A 108 1.53 -10.42 -14.89
CA GLY A 108 2.77 -10.53 -14.14
C GLY A 108 3.92 -11.12 -14.97
N ILE A 109 3.68 -12.16 -15.75
CA ILE A 109 4.68 -12.76 -16.66
C ILE A 109 5.08 -11.74 -17.75
N ILE A 110 4.12 -11.06 -18.36
CA ILE A 110 4.39 -10.02 -19.37
C ILE A 110 5.24 -8.89 -18.76
N LEU A 111 4.87 -8.40 -17.57
CA LEU A 111 5.61 -7.37 -16.86
C LEU A 111 7.02 -7.83 -16.47
N SER A 112 7.19 -9.10 -16.07
CA SER A 112 8.49 -9.68 -15.77
C SER A 112 9.40 -9.71 -17.00
N ILE A 113 8.89 -10.17 -18.14
CA ILE A 113 9.65 -10.24 -19.40
C ILE A 113 10.00 -8.82 -19.87
N ALA A 114 9.02 -7.92 -19.93
CA ALA A 114 9.25 -6.55 -20.32
C ALA A 114 10.26 -5.85 -19.41
N GLY A 115 10.12 -6.00 -18.08
CA GLY A 115 11.02 -5.40 -17.11
C GLY A 115 12.47 -5.91 -17.22
N ILE A 116 12.69 -7.20 -17.52
CA ILE A 116 14.02 -7.76 -17.75
C ILE A 116 14.66 -7.12 -19.00
N ILE A 117 13.88 -6.99 -20.10
CA ILE A 117 14.37 -6.43 -21.37
C ILE A 117 14.69 -4.95 -21.23
N PHE A 118 13.81 -4.18 -20.58
CA PHE A 118 13.93 -2.73 -20.46
C PHE A 118 14.66 -2.27 -19.19
N ALA A 119 15.24 -3.18 -18.39
CA ALA A 119 15.92 -2.82 -17.14
C ALA A 119 16.99 -1.73 -17.33
N GLU A 120 17.95 -1.95 -18.21
CA GLU A 120 19.05 -1.00 -18.41
C GLU A 120 18.60 0.35 -19.02
N PRO A 121 17.79 0.38 -20.10
CA PRO A 121 17.24 1.62 -20.63
C PRO A 121 16.52 2.48 -19.57
N VAL A 122 15.77 1.87 -18.66
CA VAL A 122 15.02 2.58 -17.63
C VAL A 122 15.96 3.24 -16.61
N PHE A 123 17.04 2.57 -16.18
CA PHE A 123 18.02 3.18 -15.27
C PHE A 123 18.78 4.32 -15.95
N ARG A 124 19.09 4.22 -17.22
CA ARG A 124 19.72 5.31 -18.00
C ARG A 124 18.77 6.51 -18.13
N LEU A 125 17.48 6.27 -18.41
CA LEU A 125 16.45 7.33 -18.50
C LEU A 125 16.21 8.04 -17.15
N THR A 126 16.42 7.35 -16.03
CA THR A 126 16.26 7.94 -14.69
C THR A 126 17.53 8.65 -14.21
N ASN A 127 18.54 8.83 -15.06
CA ASN A 127 19.83 9.44 -14.73
C ASN A 127 20.49 8.78 -13.50
N THR A 128 20.38 7.46 -13.38
CA THR A 128 21.08 6.69 -12.35
C THR A 128 22.59 6.80 -12.61
N PRO A 129 23.44 7.04 -11.58
CA PRO A 129 24.89 7.13 -11.75
C PRO A 129 25.46 5.88 -12.44
N GLU A 130 26.36 6.05 -13.39
CA GLU A 130 26.94 4.96 -14.19
C GLU A 130 27.58 3.86 -13.33
N GLU A 131 28.16 4.22 -12.18
CA GLU A 131 28.78 3.28 -11.23
C GLU A 131 27.75 2.34 -10.57
N VAL A 132 26.51 2.81 -10.43
CA VAL A 132 25.41 2.06 -9.76
C VAL A 132 24.64 1.21 -10.76
N ILE A 133 24.60 1.58 -12.04
CA ILE A 133 23.79 0.92 -13.07
C ILE A 133 24.01 -0.60 -13.11
N PRO A 134 25.26 -1.14 -13.13
CA PRO A 134 25.47 -2.58 -13.23
C PRO A 134 24.79 -3.36 -12.07
N GLN A 135 24.95 -2.87 -10.84
CA GLN A 135 24.36 -3.50 -9.67
C GLN A 135 22.82 -3.33 -9.66
N ALA A 136 22.33 -2.17 -10.05
CA ALA A 136 20.90 -1.89 -10.12
C ALA A 136 20.21 -2.78 -11.18
N VAL A 137 20.81 -2.92 -12.35
CA VAL A 137 20.30 -3.80 -13.43
C VAL A 137 20.31 -5.27 -13.00
N ALA A 138 21.40 -5.76 -12.40
CA ALA A 138 21.51 -7.14 -11.92
C ALA A 138 20.43 -7.44 -10.87
N TYR A 139 20.29 -6.57 -9.86
CA TYR A 139 19.25 -6.69 -8.85
C TYR A 139 17.84 -6.64 -9.45
N PHE A 140 17.58 -5.61 -10.26
CA PHE A 140 16.26 -5.36 -10.82
C PHE A 140 15.80 -6.46 -11.77
N ARG A 141 16.66 -7.02 -12.59
CA ARG A 141 16.33 -8.14 -13.50
C ARG A 141 15.84 -9.36 -12.74
N ILE A 142 16.48 -9.72 -11.62
CA ILE A 142 16.05 -10.83 -10.79
C ILE A 142 14.73 -10.49 -10.11
N TYR A 143 14.64 -9.31 -9.51
CA TYR A 143 13.48 -8.87 -8.75
C TYR A 143 12.24 -8.74 -9.64
N ILE A 144 12.34 -8.07 -10.80
CA ILE A 144 11.24 -7.92 -11.75
C ILE A 144 10.88 -9.24 -12.41
N GLY A 145 11.87 -10.14 -12.63
CA GLY A 145 11.64 -11.49 -13.13
C GLY A 145 10.75 -12.31 -12.23
N GLY A 146 10.80 -12.07 -10.90
CA GLY A 146 9.92 -12.70 -9.91
C GLY A 146 8.57 -12.01 -9.71
N THR A 147 8.27 -10.92 -10.43
CA THR A 147 7.05 -10.11 -10.21
C THR A 147 5.77 -10.92 -10.39
N PHE A 148 5.74 -11.89 -11.32
CA PHE A 148 4.56 -12.75 -11.49
C PHE A 148 4.21 -13.54 -10.21
N LEU A 149 5.20 -13.98 -9.44
CA LEU A 149 5.00 -14.64 -8.14
C LEU A 149 4.40 -13.66 -7.12
N PHE A 150 4.99 -12.47 -7.02
CA PHE A 150 4.51 -11.41 -6.13
C PHE A 150 3.07 -11.00 -6.43
N VAL A 151 2.76 -10.74 -7.70
CA VAL A 151 1.44 -10.29 -8.14
C VAL A 151 0.39 -11.38 -7.90
N THR A 152 0.72 -12.64 -8.20
CA THR A 152 -0.16 -13.79 -7.97
C THR A 152 -0.40 -14.02 -6.48
N PHE A 153 0.64 -13.94 -5.65
CA PHE A 153 0.51 -14.02 -4.20
C PHE A 153 -0.41 -12.91 -3.64
N ASN A 154 -0.19 -11.66 -4.05
CA ASN A 154 -1.02 -10.54 -3.61
C ASN A 154 -2.47 -10.62 -4.13
N SER A 155 -2.70 -11.26 -5.29
CA SER A 155 -4.05 -11.54 -5.78
C SER A 155 -4.81 -12.43 -4.82
N ILE A 156 -4.20 -13.52 -4.37
CA ILE A 156 -4.83 -14.45 -3.41
C ILE A 156 -5.12 -13.73 -2.09
N ILE A 157 -4.16 -12.94 -1.58
CA ILE A 157 -4.34 -12.14 -0.36
C ILE A 157 -5.52 -11.17 -0.50
N SER A 158 -5.60 -10.45 -1.63
CA SER A 158 -6.66 -9.48 -1.89
C SER A 158 -8.04 -10.12 -1.92
N ILE A 159 -8.13 -11.31 -2.49
CA ILE A 159 -9.38 -12.06 -2.59
C ILE A 159 -9.83 -12.60 -1.23
N LEU A 160 -8.91 -13.18 -0.45
CA LEU A 160 -9.20 -13.62 0.91
C LEU A 160 -9.72 -12.46 1.78
N ARG A 161 -9.11 -11.28 1.63
CA ARG A 161 -9.61 -10.05 2.25
C ARG A 161 -11.02 -9.68 1.77
N GLY A 162 -11.29 -9.85 0.48
CA GLY A 162 -12.60 -9.59 -0.13
C GLY A 162 -13.71 -10.51 0.38
N VAL A 163 -13.42 -11.76 0.75
CA VAL A 163 -14.36 -12.68 1.37
C VAL A 163 -14.40 -12.61 2.91
N GLY A 164 -13.73 -11.59 3.50
CA GLY A 164 -13.76 -11.32 4.94
C GLY A 164 -12.69 -12.03 5.76
N GLU A 165 -11.71 -12.69 5.14
CA GLU A 165 -10.57 -13.27 5.85
C GLU A 165 -9.42 -12.27 5.98
N SER A 166 -8.95 -12.04 7.21
CA SER A 166 -7.81 -11.15 7.50
C SER A 166 -6.65 -11.87 8.19
N VAL A 167 -6.93 -12.90 8.97
CA VAL A 167 -5.92 -13.62 9.76
C VAL A 167 -4.99 -14.46 8.87
N ARG A 168 -5.56 -15.20 7.91
CA ARG A 168 -4.75 -16.03 6.99
C ARG A 168 -3.82 -15.23 6.10
N PRO A 169 -4.28 -14.16 5.42
CA PRO A 169 -3.40 -13.22 4.73
C PRO A 169 -2.26 -12.68 5.60
N MET A 170 -2.55 -12.28 6.84
CA MET A 170 -1.52 -11.82 7.77
C MET A 170 -0.46 -12.91 8.04
N LEU A 171 -0.89 -14.15 8.30
CA LEU A 171 0.04 -15.28 8.53
C LEU A 171 0.91 -15.56 7.30
N PHE A 172 0.36 -15.48 6.09
CA PHE A 172 1.15 -15.67 4.86
C PHE A 172 2.20 -14.57 4.70
N ILE A 173 1.84 -13.30 4.99
CA ILE A 173 2.79 -12.19 4.99
C ILE A 173 3.87 -12.40 6.06
N LEU A 174 3.51 -12.84 7.26
CA LEU A 174 4.46 -13.14 8.34
C LEU A 174 5.46 -14.22 7.91
N ILE A 175 4.98 -15.32 7.33
CA ILE A 175 5.83 -16.42 6.85
C ILE A 175 6.80 -15.90 5.77
N THR A 176 6.30 -15.18 4.76
CA THR A 176 7.16 -14.63 3.70
C THR A 176 8.17 -13.62 4.23
N THR A 177 7.81 -12.81 5.22
CA THR A 177 8.72 -11.87 5.88
C THR A 177 9.85 -12.59 6.61
N VAL A 178 9.53 -13.59 7.41
CA VAL A 178 10.53 -14.36 8.15
C VAL A 178 11.46 -15.14 7.19
N LEU A 179 10.88 -15.77 6.17
CA LEU A 179 11.66 -16.48 5.15
C LEU A 179 12.58 -15.55 4.37
N ASN A 180 12.09 -14.35 4.00
CA ASN A 180 12.92 -13.39 3.28
C ASN A 180 14.12 -12.96 4.13
N ILE A 181 13.92 -12.56 5.39
CA ILE A 181 15.01 -12.19 6.28
C ILE A 181 16.03 -13.35 6.42
N ALA A 182 15.54 -14.57 6.59
CA ALA A 182 16.39 -15.74 6.70
C ALA A 182 17.19 -15.98 5.41
N PHE A 183 16.55 -15.86 4.24
CA PHE A 183 17.23 -16.02 2.95
C PHE A 183 18.16 -14.86 2.61
N ASP A 184 17.86 -13.62 3.01
CA ASP A 184 18.76 -12.48 2.86
C ASP A 184 20.08 -12.76 3.60
N LEU A 185 19.99 -13.15 4.87
CA LEU A 185 21.17 -13.51 5.65
C LEU A 185 21.91 -14.71 5.05
N LEU A 186 21.21 -15.73 4.61
CA LEU A 186 21.80 -16.92 4.01
C LEU A 186 22.51 -16.60 2.68
N PHE A 187 21.83 -15.90 1.76
CA PHE A 187 22.37 -15.67 0.42
C PHE A 187 23.45 -14.57 0.40
N ILE A 188 23.34 -13.57 1.27
CA ILE A 188 24.32 -12.48 1.35
C ILE A 188 25.53 -12.90 2.19
N LEU A 189 25.34 -13.48 3.40
CA LEU A 189 26.42 -13.73 4.33
C LEU A 189 27.08 -15.08 4.11
N VAL A 190 26.29 -16.14 3.87
CA VAL A 190 26.82 -17.51 3.74
C VAL A 190 27.25 -17.80 2.29
N PHE A 191 26.33 -17.58 1.32
CA PHE A 191 26.60 -17.85 -0.08
C PHE A 191 27.37 -16.72 -0.78
N LYS A 192 27.44 -15.54 -0.18
CA LYS A 192 28.15 -14.37 -0.71
C LYS A 192 27.71 -13.96 -2.13
N TRP A 193 26.42 -14.10 -2.43
CA TRP A 193 25.83 -13.72 -3.72
C TRP A 193 25.66 -12.22 -3.92
N GLY A 194 26.09 -11.39 -2.96
CA GLY A 194 26.00 -9.95 -3.04
C GLY A 194 24.54 -9.43 -3.19
N ILE A 195 24.37 -8.38 -3.99
CA ILE A 195 23.06 -7.75 -4.19
C ILE A 195 22.06 -8.67 -4.92
N GLU A 196 22.51 -9.56 -5.77
CA GLU A 196 21.67 -10.56 -6.41
C GLU A 196 21.08 -11.54 -5.40
N GLY A 197 21.81 -11.81 -4.29
CA GLY A 197 21.33 -12.62 -3.19
C GLY A 197 20.08 -12.03 -2.55
N ALA A 198 20.04 -10.72 -2.30
CA ALA A 198 18.87 -10.02 -1.79
C ALA A 198 17.66 -10.14 -2.74
N ALA A 199 17.88 -9.92 -4.04
CA ALA A 199 16.81 -10.06 -5.03
C ALA A 199 16.26 -11.51 -5.07
N ARG A 200 17.14 -12.52 -5.05
CA ARG A 200 16.74 -13.94 -5.02
C ARG A 200 16.01 -14.32 -3.74
N ALA A 201 16.43 -13.79 -2.59
CA ALA A 201 15.77 -14.03 -1.30
C ALA A 201 14.31 -13.55 -1.34
N THR A 202 14.08 -12.37 -1.89
CA THR A 202 12.74 -11.82 -2.09
C THR A 202 11.90 -12.71 -3.03
N VAL A 203 12.42 -13.07 -4.19
CA VAL A 203 11.69 -13.87 -5.18
C VAL A 203 11.35 -15.26 -4.64
N VAL A 204 12.30 -15.93 -3.97
CA VAL A 204 12.09 -17.26 -3.40
C VAL A 204 11.07 -17.22 -2.26
N SER A 205 11.18 -16.26 -1.34
CA SER A 205 10.22 -16.12 -0.24
C SER A 205 8.79 -15.85 -0.73
N GLN A 206 8.63 -15.00 -1.76
CA GLN A 206 7.34 -14.73 -2.39
C GLN A 206 6.79 -15.97 -3.12
N GLY A 207 7.64 -16.72 -3.80
CA GLY A 207 7.29 -17.99 -4.45
C GLY A 207 6.76 -19.03 -3.45
N ILE A 208 7.46 -19.19 -2.32
CA ILE A 208 7.01 -20.08 -1.23
C ILE A 208 5.67 -19.59 -0.66
N GLY A 209 5.54 -18.28 -0.41
CA GLY A 209 4.29 -17.68 0.05
C GLY A 209 3.13 -17.92 -0.90
N MET A 210 3.36 -17.78 -2.20
CA MET A 210 2.37 -18.09 -3.24
C MET A 210 1.95 -19.56 -3.18
N CYS A 211 2.89 -20.49 -3.09
CA CYS A 211 2.60 -21.93 -3.01
C CYS A 211 1.78 -22.27 -1.75
N ILE A 212 2.12 -21.69 -0.60
CA ILE A 212 1.39 -21.90 0.66
C ILE A 212 -0.04 -21.33 0.54
N ALA A 213 -0.19 -20.12 0.00
CA ALA A 213 -1.49 -19.48 -0.18
C ALA A 213 -2.38 -20.26 -1.17
N LEU A 214 -1.82 -20.75 -2.28
CA LEU A 214 -2.50 -21.61 -3.25
C LEU A 214 -2.96 -22.93 -2.62
N ALA A 215 -2.08 -23.60 -1.90
CA ALA A 215 -2.40 -24.86 -1.21
C ALA A 215 -3.52 -24.64 -0.19
N TYR A 216 -3.47 -23.55 0.57
CA TYR A 216 -4.51 -23.19 1.52
C TYR A 216 -5.87 -22.98 0.84
N VAL A 217 -5.91 -22.15 -0.20
CA VAL A 217 -7.15 -21.84 -0.92
C VAL A 217 -7.76 -23.11 -1.53
N ASN A 218 -6.95 -23.93 -2.20
CA ASN A 218 -7.44 -25.14 -2.84
C ASN A 218 -7.97 -26.20 -1.86
N ASN A 219 -7.40 -26.26 -0.65
CA ASN A 219 -7.81 -27.28 0.34
C ASN A 219 -8.93 -26.79 1.27
N THR A 220 -9.07 -25.47 1.47
CA THR A 220 -9.94 -24.93 2.53
C THR A 220 -11.15 -24.17 1.98
N HIS A 221 -11.05 -23.63 0.75
CA HIS A 221 -12.07 -22.80 0.15
C HIS A 221 -12.63 -23.38 -1.16
N PRO A 222 -13.67 -24.23 -1.11
CA PRO A 222 -14.28 -24.78 -2.32
C PRO A 222 -14.72 -23.72 -3.34
N LEU A 223 -15.10 -22.52 -2.85
CA LEU A 223 -15.54 -21.40 -3.69
C LEU A 223 -14.38 -20.66 -4.38
N LEU A 224 -13.14 -20.83 -3.91
CA LEU A 224 -11.96 -20.14 -4.41
C LEU A 224 -10.94 -21.16 -4.97
N SER A 225 -11.37 -22.41 -5.24
CA SER A 225 -10.45 -23.43 -5.72
C SER A 225 -9.96 -23.13 -7.13
N ILE A 226 -8.63 -23.24 -7.33
CA ILE A 226 -7.97 -23.07 -8.62
C ILE A 226 -7.78 -24.43 -9.25
N LYS A 227 -8.90 -25.12 -9.52
CA LYS A 227 -8.86 -26.34 -10.33
C LYS A 227 -8.94 -25.95 -11.79
N LYS A 228 -8.24 -26.70 -12.65
CA LYS A 228 -8.19 -26.44 -14.11
C LYS A 228 -9.58 -26.35 -14.74
N GLN A 229 -10.57 -27.03 -14.17
CA GLN A 229 -11.97 -27.02 -14.62
C GLN A 229 -12.73 -25.73 -14.22
N ASP A 230 -12.28 -25.04 -13.18
CA ASP A 230 -12.93 -23.86 -12.60
C ASP A 230 -12.28 -22.56 -13.06
N MET A 231 -11.17 -22.66 -13.82
CA MET A 231 -10.44 -21.50 -14.35
C MET A 231 -11.10 -20.96 -15.62
N LEU A 232 -12.18 -20.24 -15.44
CA LEU A 232 -12.90 -19.54 -16.51
C LEU A 232 -12.63 -18.05 -16.44
N PHE A 233 -12.45 -17.42 -17.61
CA PHE A 233 -12.26 -15.97 -17.69
C PHE A 233 -13.58 -15.30 -18.09
N ASP A 234 -14.14 -14.48 -17.21
CA ASP A 234 -15.33 -13.67 -17.47
C ASP A 234 -14.93 -12.22 -17.75
N TRP A 235 -15.01 -11.81 -19.01
CA TRP A 235 -14.64 -10.47 -19.44
C TRP A 235 -15.50 -9.38 -18.81
N LYS A 236 -16.77 -9.66 -18.52
CA LYS A 236 -17.71 -8.67 -17.95
C LYS A 236 -17.32 -8.34 -16.50
N LEU A 237 -17.13 -9.36 -15.65
CA LEU A 237 -16.70 -9.20 -14.26
C LEU A 237 -15.30 -8.58 -14.18
N PHE A 238 -14.40 -8.97 -15.08
CA PHE A 238 -13.07 -8.40 -15.14
C PHE A 238 -13.11 -6.90 -15.52
N LYS A 239 -13.92 -6.51 -16.50
CA LYS A 239 -14.11 -5.11 -16.89
C LYS A 239 -14.70 -4.26 -15.75
N GLU A 240 -15.62 -4.80 -14.94
CA GLU A 240 -16.13 -4.11 -13.76
C GLU A 240 -15.03 -3.94 -12.70
N SER A 241 -14.20 -4.96 -12.47
CA SER A 241 -13.03 -4.85 -11.57
C SER A 241 -12.03 -3.79 -12.06
N LEU A 242 -11.75 -3.75 -13.36
CA LEU A 242 -10.88 -2.72 -13.96
C LEU A 242 -11.48 -1.32 -13.82
N LYS A 243 -12.76 -1.15 -14.03
CA LYS A 243 -13.44 0.14 -13.93
C LYS A 243 -13.34 0.75 -12.53
N ILE A 244 -13.34 -0.10 -11.50
CA ILE A 244 -13.15 0.31 -10.10
C ILE A 244 -11.65 0.46 -9.77
N GLY A 245 -10.82 -0.44 -10.26
CA GLY A 245 -9.39 -0.52 -9.93
C GLY A 245 -8.52 0.48 -10.68
N LEU A 246 -8.78 0.75 -11.94
CA LEU A 246 -7.95 1.62 -12.78
C LEU A 246 -7.83 3.06 -12.24
N PRO A 247 -8.93 3.71 -11.77
CA PRO A 247 -8.82 5.00 -11.10
C PRO A 247 -7.91 4.97 -9.87
N THR A 248 -7.97 3.89 -9.09
CA THR A 248 -7.09 3.70 -7.92
C THR A 248 -5.63 3.51 -8.35
N SER A 249 -5.38 2.78 -9.45
CA SER A 249 -4.03 2.63 -10.02
C SER A 249 -3.44 3.97 -10.44
N VAL A 250 -4.20 4.76 -11.19
CA VAL A 250 -3.79 6.11 -11.63
C VAL A 250 -3.54 7.01 -10.43
N GLN A 251 -4.39 6.94 -9.41
CA GLN A 251 -4.21 7.69 -8.16
C GLN A 251 -2.88 7.35 -7.48
N GLN A 252 -2.55 6.06 -7.35
CA GLN A 252 -1.32 5.61 -6.69
C GLN A 252 -0.05 6.02 -7.47
N CYS A 253 -0.08 5.90 -8.80
CA CYS A 253 1.02 6.38 -9.65
C CYS A 253 1.23 7.90 -9.50
N ALA A 254 0.16 8.67 -9.51
CA ALA A 254 0.25 10.11 -9.41
C ALA A 254 0.67 10.57 -8.00
N ILE A 255 0.30 9.84 -6.94
CA ILE A 255 0.82 10.08 -5.59
C ILE A 255 2.33 9.86 -5.56
N ALA A 256 2.82 8.76 -6.14
CA ALA A 256 4.25 8.48 -6.20
C ALA A 256 5.03 9.61 -6.89
N LEU A 257 4.56 10.07 -8.05
CA LEU A 257 5.18 11.19 -8.77
C LEU A 257 5.09 12.51 -7.98
N GLY A 258 3.96 12.76 -7.31
CA GLY A 258 3.77 13.98 -6.49
C GLY A 258 4.69 14.03 -5.27
N LEU A 259 4.99 12.88 -4.66
CA LEU A 259 5.97 12.79 -3.57
C LEU A 259 7.38 13.13 -4.07
N ILE A 260 7.75 12.71 -5.29
CA ILE A 260 9.04 13.08 -5.91
C ILE A 260 9.10 14.60 -6.16
N ALA A 261 8.02 15.20 -6.66
CA ALA A 261 7.96 16.64 -6.87
C ALA A 261 8.09 17.44 -5.55
N LEU A 262 7.42 16.98 -4.49
CA LEU A 262 7.53 17.60 -3.16
C LEU A 262 8.95 17.48 -2.59
N LEU A 263 9.62 16.35 -2.83
CA LEU A 263 11.01 16.12 -2.43
C LEU A 263 11.96 17.14 -3.06
N GLY A 264 11.70 17.55 -4.30
CA GLY A 264 12.45 18.63 -4.95
C GLY A 264 12.40 19.94 -4.18
N ILE A 265 11.23 20.32 -3.62
CA ILE A 265 11.09 21.50 -2.77
C ILE A 265 11.81 21.30 -1.43
N VAL A 266 11.70 20.12 -0.82
CA VAL A 266 12.39 19.81 0.46
C VAL A 266 13.90 19.90 0.31
N ASN A 267 14.45 19.42 -0.82
CA ASN A 267 15.88 19.43 -1.11
C ASN A 267 16.47 20.85 -1.13
N SER A 268 15.69 21.88 -1.52
CA SER A 268 16.15 23.27 -1.54
C SER A 268 16.46 23.85 -0.14
N PHE A 269 15.98 23.18 0.93
CA PHE A 269 16.22 23.56 2.32
C PHE A 269 17.42 22.84 2.97
N GLY A 270 18.20 22.11 2.18
CA GLY A 270 19.46 21.50 2.60
C GLY A 270 19.32 20.12 3.24
N THR A 271 20.48 19.51 3.51
CA THR A 271 20.62 18.11 3.88
C THR A 271 19.91 17.75 5.20
N ASN A 272 19.97 18.64 6.22
CA ASN A 272 19.31 18.38 7.50
C ASN A 272 17.80 18.28 7.36
N THR A 273 17.19 19.15 6.53
CA THR A 273 15.75 19.12 6.25
C THR A 273 15.37 17.87 5.47
N LEU A 274 16.17 17.48 4.48
CA LEU A 274 15.95 16.25 3.71
C LEU A 274 16.03 15.01 4.60
N THR A 275 17.06 14.93 5.45
CA THR A 275 17.25 13.79 6.39
C THR A 275 16.10 13.72 7.38
N ALA A 276 15.69 14.86 7.94
CA ALA A 276 14.58 14.94 8.86
C ALA A 276 13.25 14.53 8.21
N TYR A 277 12.99 15.00 6.98
CA TYR A 277 11.81 14.62 6.20
C TYR A 277 11.77 13.12 5.92
N GLY A 278 12.91 12.53 5.54
CA GLY A 278 13.04 11.09 5.29
C GLY A 278 12.77 10.24 6.55
N ALA A 279 13.36 10.63 7.69
CA ALA A 279 13.17 9.93 8.96
C ALA A 279 11.75 10.09 9.50
N ALA A 280 11.25 11.32 9.57
CA ALA A 280 9.90 11.62 10.04
C ALA A 280 8.83 11.03 9.11
N GLY A 281 9.08 11.01 7.79
CA GLY A 281 8.21 10.38 6.80
C GLY A 281 8.05 8.87 7.00
N LYS A 282 9.05 8.16 7.54
CA LYS A 282 8.90 6.73 7.90
C LYS A 282 7.95 6.56 9.09
N ILE A 283 8.05 7.45 10.10
CA ILE A 283 7.13 7.46 11.24
C ILE A 283 5.71 7.78 10.75
N ASP A 284 5.56 8.83 9.95
CA ASP A 284 4.27 9.23 9.34
C ASP A 284 3.65 8.09 8.52
N THR A 285 4.46 7.36 7.75
CA THR A 285 3.99 6.19 6.98
C THR A 285 3.43 5.10 7.88
N ILE A 286 4.07 4.79 9.01
CA ILE A 286 3.56 3.79 9.97
C ILE A 286 2.22 4.25 10.55
N ILE A 287 2.13 5.50 10.97
CA ILE A 287 0.91 6.07 11.56
C ILE A 287 -0.22 6.12 10.54
N THR A 288 0.06 6.63 9.34
CA THR A 288 -0.94 6.72 8.27
C THR A 288 -1.37 5.36 7.77
N GLN A 289 -0.49 4.36 7.73
CA GLN A 289 -0.83 2.99 7.39
C GLN A 289 -1.81 2.38 8.41
N ALA A 290 -1.64 2.66 9.71
CA ALA A 290 -2.58 2.26 10.74
C ALA A 290 -3.95 2.91 10.52
N ILE A 291 -3.98 4.21 10.25
CA ILE A 291 -5.20 4.98 9.96
C ILE A 291 -5.88 4.44 8.68
N HIS A 292 -5.14 4.20 7.61
CA HIS A 292 -5.66 3.65 6.36
C HIS A 292 -6.27 2.26 6.54
N THR A 293 -5.58 1.38 7.26
CA THR A 293 -6.05 0.00 7.48
C THR A 293 -7.33 -0.01 8.31
N LEU A 294 -7.37 0.79 9.37
CA LEU A 294 -8.55 0.91 10.21
C LEU A 294 -9.72 1.53 9.43
N SER A 295 -9.47 2.61 8.70
CA SER A 295 -10.48 3.27 7.86
C SER A 295 -11.01 2.35 6.75
N GLY A 296 -10.15 1.52 6.14
CA GLY A 296 -10.54 0.54 5.13
C GLY A 296 -11.42 -0.57 5.70
N ALA A 297 -11.09 -1.09 6.89
CA ALA A 297 -11.92 -2.07 7.58
C ALA A 297 -13.28 -1.47 7.99
N LEU A 298 -13.29 -0.20 8.40
CA LEU A 298 -14.50 0.53 8.80
C LEU A 298 -15.37 0.92 7.60
N ALA A 299 -14.79 1.15 6.42
CA ALA A 299 -15.52 1.44 5.19
C ALA A 299 -16.50 0.31 4.81
N ALA A 300 -16.17 -0.93 5.16
CA ALA A 300 -17.06 -2.08 4.99
C ALA A 300 -18.32 -2.00 5.89
N PHE A 301 -18.31 -1.17 6.94
CA PHE A 301 -19.36 -1.10 7.96
C PHE A 301 -20.02 0.28 8.09
N CYS A 302 -20.01 1.13 7.08
CA CYS A 302 -20.63 2.46 7.05
C CYS A 302 -21.43 2.86 8.30
N GLY A 303 -20.82 3.55 9.28
CA GLY A 303 -21.54 3.97 10.48
C GLY A 303 -20.86 5.11 11.26
N GLN A 304 -21.66 5.81 12.10
CA GLN A 304 -21.19 6.91 12.96
C GLN A 304 -20.06 6.48 13.91
N ASN A 305 -20.06 5.25 14.38
CA ASN A 305 -19.02 4.71 15.28
C ASN A 305 -17.60 4.72 14.65
N THR A 306 -17.53 4.65 13.33
CA THR A 306 -16.27 4.75 12.55
C THR A 306 -15.57 6.08 12.76
N MET A 307 -16.33 7.17 12.76
CA MET A 307 -15.78 8.52 12.94
C MET A 307 -15.21 8.70 14.36
N TYR A 308 -15.92 8.23 15.39
CA TYR A 308 -15.44 8.31 16.78
C TYR A 308 -14.15 7.52 16.99
N THR A 309 -14.06 6.32 16.44
CA THR A 309 -12.84 5.50 16.53
C THR A 309 -11.66 6.18 15.84
N ASN A 310 -11.90 6.83 14.70
CA ASN A 310 -10.87 7.55 13.96
C ASN A 310 -10.41 8.82 14.69
N ILE A 311 -11.33 9.57 15.32
CA ILE A 311 -10.99 10.72 16.15
C ILE A 311 -10.15 10.27 17.35
N ALA A 312 -10.55 9.20 18.03
CA ALA A 312 -9.80 8.68 19.18
C ALA A 312 -8.39 8.23 18.79
N LEU A 313 -8.24 7.53 17.66
CA LEU A 313 -6.92 7.12 17.14
C LEU A 313 -6.07 8.34 16.76
N GLY A 314 -6.65 9.33 16.08
CA GLY A 314 -5.95 10.57 15.71
C GLY A 314 -5.47 11.36 16.92
N LEU A 315 -6.29 11.46 17.96
CA LEU A 315 -5.89 12.09 19.23
C LEU A 315 -4.78 11.32 19.95
N LEU A 316 -4.90 9.99 20.00
CA LEU A 316 -3.88 9.14 20.62
C LEU A 316 -2.53 9.25 19.91
N THR A 317 -2.54 9.22 18.58
CA THR A 317 -1.31 9.34 17.77
C THR A 317 -0.72 10.74 17.87
N PHE A 318 -1.55 11.79 17.88
CA PHE A 318 -1.06 13.16 18.13
C PHE A 318 -0.44 13.32 19.52
N ALA A 319 -1.08 12.79 20.57
CA ALA A 319 -0.52 12.79 21.93
C ALA A 319 0.80 12.02 22.00
N ALA A 320 0.91 10.86 21.35
CA ALA A 320 2.14 10.09 21.29
C ALA A 320 3.28 10.88 20.58
N VAL A 321 2.99 11.53 19.46
CA VAL A 321 3.96 12.38 18.75
C VAL A 321 4.36 13.60 19.60
N TYR A 322 3.39 14.23 20.27
CA TYR A 322 3.67 15.38 21.14
C TYR A 322 4.60 15.02 22.31
N LEU A 323 4.33 13.91 22.98
CA LEU A 323 5.09 13.43 24.14
C LEU A 323 6.44 12.81 23.75
N PHE A 324 6.46 11.98 22.71
CA PHE A 324 7.60 11.13 22.36
C PHE A 324 8.23 11.46 20.99
N GLY A 325 7.92 12.60 20.37
CA GLY A 325 8.42 12.95 19.04
C GLY A 325 9.95 13.05 18.95
N ASN A 326 10.61 13.50 20.01
CA ASN A 326 12.08 13.52 20.07
C ASN A 326 12.65 12.10 20.08
N GLU A 327 12.10 11.23 20.93
CA GLU A 327 12.53 9.84 21.09
C GLU A 327 12.30 9.06 19.80
N MET A 328 11.15 9.28 19.15
CA MET A 328 10.86 8.67 17.84
C MET A 328 11.88 9.07 16.78
N MET A 329 12.28 10.35 16.74
CA MET A 329 13.31 10.82 15.79
C MET A 329 14.71 10.29 16.16
N ARG A 330 15.03 10.19 17.43
CA ARG A 330 16.31 9.66 17.93
C ARG A 330 16.56 8.20 17.58
N ILE A 331 15.52 7.43 17.24
CA ILE A 331 15.66 6.07 16.70
C ILE A 331 16.43 6.10 15.38
N PHE A 332 16.27 7.17 14.58
CA PHE A 332 16.86 7.28 13.24
C PHE A 332 18.17 8.08 13.21
N THR A 333 18.35 9.04 14.11
CA THR A 333 19.54 9.91 14.10
C THR A 333 19.84 10.48 15.49
N LYS A 334 21.13 10.72 15.75
CA LYS A 334 21.60 11.41 16.96
C LYS A 334 21.80 12.91 16.74
N ASP A 335 21.69 13.39 15.50
CA ASP A 335 21.85 14.80 15.15
C ASP A 335 20.70 15.62 15.71
N ILE A 336 21.05 16.60 16.57
CA ILE A 336 20.07 17.39 17.33
C ILE A 336 19.22 18.25 16.37
N ASP A 337 19.83 18.84 15.32
CA ASP A 337 19.11 19.68 14.38
C ASP A 337 18.11 18.85 13.55
N VAL A 338 18.52 17.68 13.10
CA VAL A 338 17.65 16.76 12.37
C VAL A 338 16.49 16.28 13.25
N VAL A 339 16.75 15.97 14.53
CA VAL A 339 15.71 15.60 15.50
C VAL A 339 14.71 16.74 15.70
N ALA A 340 15.20 17.98 15.86
CA ALA A 340 14.34 19.16 16.04
C ALA A 340 13.44 19.41 14.82
N ILE A 341 14.01 19.38 13.61
CA ILE A 341 13.28 19.55 12.35
C ILE A 341 12.23 18.43 12.17
N GLY A 342 12.61 17.19 12.43
CA GLY A 342 11.70 16.06 12.31
C GLY A 342 10.54 16.10 13.32
N LYS A 343 10.80 16.58 14.55
CA LYS A 343 9.74 16.82 15.53
C LYS A 343 8.77 17.92 15.09
N GLU A 344 9.28 19.04 14.53
CA GLU A 344 8.43 20.09 13.95
C GLU A 344 7.50 19.52 12.86
N TYR A 345 8.05 18.70 11.95
CA TYR A 345 7.26 17.99 10.94
C TYR A 345 6.15 17.15 11.58
N LEU A 346 6.53 16.26 12.52
CA LEU A 346 5.60 15.33 13.15
C LEU A 346 4.50 16.05 13.93
N LEU A 347 4.80 17.18 14.57
CA LEU A 347 3.82 17.98 15.32
C LEU A 347 2.83 18.66 14.38
N ILE A 348 3.29 19.26 13.29
CA ILE A 348 2.43 19.92 12.31
C ILE A 348 1.53 18.89 11.63
N ILE A 349 2.09 17.82 11.09
CA ILE A 349 1.33 16.76 10.40
C ILE A 349 0.45 15.99 11.38
N GLY A 350 0.93 15.74 12.61
CA GLY A 350 0.17 15.09 13.67
C GLY A 350 -1.15 15.80 13.99
N GLY A 351 -1.18 17.14 13.95
CA GLY A 351 -2.40 17.93 14.08
C GLY A 351 -3.46 17.63 13.01
N PHE A 352 -3.04 17.12 11.85
CA PHE A 352 -3.92 16.77 10.74
C PHE A 352 -4.27 15.27 10.66
N PHE A 353 -3.78 14.39 11.55
CA PHE A 353 -4.10 12.97 11.52
C PHE A 353 -5.60 12.68 11.64
N ILE A 354 -6.33 13.45 12.46
CA ILE A 354 -7.80 13.33 12.57
C ILE A 354 -8.47 13.65 11.23
N VAL A 355 -8.03 14.72 10.60
CA VAL A 355 -8.54 15.18 9.29
C VAL A 355 -8.24 14.15 8.22
N HIS A 356 -7.01 13.63 8.20
CA HIS A 356 -6.58 12.59 7.28
C HIS A 356 -7.37 11.30 7.45
N GLY A 357 -7.60 10.89 8.69
CA GLY A 357 -8.42 9.73 8.97
C GLY A 357 -9.87 9.90 8.54
N ALA A 358 -10.49 11.06 8.80
CA ALA A 358 -11.83 11.36 8.33
C ALA A 358 -11.94 11.31 6.79
N LEU A 359 -10.96 11.89 6.08
CA LEU A 359 -10.88 11.81 4.62
C LEU A 359 -10.84 10.35 4.14
N ASN A 360 -10.03 9.51 4.80
CA ASN A 360 -9.91 8.09 4.45
C ASN A 360 -11.20 7.31 4.70
N VAL A 361 -11.96 7.63 5.76
CA VAL A 361 -13.27 7.02 6.01
C VAL A 361 -14.25 7.33 4.89
N TYR A 362 -14.38 8.60 4.48
CA TYR A 362 -15.26 8.97 3.36
C TYR A 362 -14.80 8.37 2.04
N ASN A 363 -13.50 8.40 1.74
CA ASN A 363 -12.95 7.78 0.54
C ASN A 363 -13.17 6.26 0.54
N GLY A 364 -13.03 5.61 1.70
CA GLY A 364 -13.32 4.19 1.87
C GLY A 364 -14.79 3.86 1.60
N ALA A 365 -15.71 4.67 2.13
CA ALA A 365 -17.15 4.50 1.90
C ALA A 365 -17.52 4.68 0.41
N LEU A 366 -16.93 5.67 -0.28
CA LEU A 366 -17.14 5.90 -1.72
C LEU A 366 -16.60 4.73 -2.55
N ARG A 367 -15.38 4.24 -2.25
CA ARG A 367 -14.79 3.07 -2.92
C ARG A 367 -15.60 1.81 -2.67
N GLY A 368 -16.05 1.59 -1.43
CA GLY A 368 -16.92 0.47 -1.08
C GLY A 368 -18.26 0.48 -1.82
N ALA A 369 -18.77 1.67 -2.16
CA ALA A 369 -19.94 1.86 -3.01
C ALA A 369 -19.65 1.74 -4.53
N GLY A 370 -18.38 1.51 -4.92
CA GLY A 370 -17.94 1.44 -6.33
C GLY A 370 -17.58 2.77 -6.97
N ASP A 371 -17.67 3.89 -6.21
CA ASP A 371 -17.26 5.22 -6.72
C ASP A 371 -15.79 5.48 -6.37
N THR A 372 -14.88 5.03 -7.21
CA THR A 372 -13.43 5.22 -7.08
C THR A 372 -12.91 6.44 -7.83
N LEU A 373 -13.69 6.93 -8.80
CA LEU A 373 -13.29 8.03 -9.67
C LEU A 373 -13.20 9.35 -8.88
N PHE A 374 -14.19 9.63 -8.02
CA PHE A 374 -14.21 10.87 -7.26
C PHE A 374 -13.04 10.96 -6.25
N PRO A 375 -12.75 9.94 -5.42
CA PRO A 375 -11.54 9.90 -4.58
C PRO A 375 -10.24 10.08 -5.37
N MET A 376 -10.14 9.49 -6.57
CA MET A 376 -8.99 9.67 -7.46
C MET A 376 -8.82 11.14 -7.85
N ILE A 377 -9.86 11.76 -8.43
CA ILE A 377 -9.81 13.15 -8.90
C ILE A 377 -9.49 14.09 -7.74
N THR A 378 -10.16 13.93 -6.61
CA THR A 378 -9.92 14.77 -5.41
C THR A 378 -8.48 14.65 -4.94
N SER A 379 -7.91 13.44 -4.88
CA SER A 379 -6.52 13.24 -4.49
C SER A 379 -5.54 13.87 -5.45
N LEU A 380 -5.78 13.76 -6.77
CA LEU A 380 -4.95 14.38 -7.81
C LEU A 380 -4.98 15.90 -7.72
N VAL A 381 -6.16 16.49 -7.64
CA VAL A 381 -6.34 17.94 -7.50
C VAL A 381 -5.67 18.45 -6.21
N CYS A 382 -5.91 17.79 -5.09
CA CYS A 382 -5.32 18.17 -3.81
C CYS A 382 -3.80 18.08 -3.81
N LEU A 383 -3.21 17.06 -4.48
CA LEU A 383 -1.76 16.89 -4.52
C LEU A 383 -1.10 17.85 -5.51
N TRP A 384 -1.57 17.86 -6.77
CA TRP A 384 -0.88 18.56 -7.85
C TRP A 384 -1.26 20.03 -7.97
N LEU A 385 -2.53 20.38 -7.79
CA LEU A 385 -3.02 21.75 -7.98
C LEU A 385 -3.07 22.55 -6.67
N ILE A 386 -3.07 21.88 -5.51
CA ILE A 386 -3.15 22.57 -4.22
C ILE A 386 -1.84 22.40 -3.44
N ARG A 387 -1.44 21.16 -3.11
CA ARG A 387 -0.30 20.91 -2.21
C ARG A 387 1.02 21.43 -2.76
N ILE A 388 1.36 21.07 -4.00
CA ILE A 388 2.65 21.43 -4.59
C ILE A 388 2.77 22.95 -4.77
N PRO A 389 1.81 23.67 -5.40
CA PRO A 389 1.88 25.12 -5.49
C PRO A 389 1.85 25.80 -4.12
N LEU A 390 1.04 25.32 -3.19
CA LEU A 390 0.93 25.87 -1.84
C LEU A 390 2.23 25.64 -1.05
N ALA A 391 2.88 24.48 -1.20
CA ALA A 391 4.17 24.20 -0.59
C ALA A 391 5.24 25.16 -1.09
N TYR A 392 5.29 25.42 -2.39
CA TYR A 392 6.20 26.40 -2.98
C TYR A 392 5.93 27.81 -2.44
N TYR A 393 4.65 28.23 -2.40
CA TYR A 393 4.25 29.56 -1.92
C TYR A 393 4.51 29.72 -0.41
N LEU A 394 4.03 28.80 0.41
CA LEU A 394 4.20 28.90 1.86
C LEU A 394 5.65 28.73 2.30
N SER A 395 6.46 27.98 1.57
CA SER A 395 7.88 27.81 1.90
C SER A 395 8.68 29.11 1.72
N SER A 396 8.24 30.02 0.85
CA SER A 396 8.87 31.34 0.70
C SER A 396 8.61 32.28 1.90
N TRP A 397 7.56 32.03 2.69
CA TRP A 397 7.14 32.85 3.83
C TRP A 397 7.49 32.21 5.18
N LEU A 398 7.26 30.91 5.31
CA LEU A 398 7.40 30.15 6.56
C LEU A 398 8.65 29.23 6.55
N GLY A 399 9.49 29.35 5.53
CA GLY A 399 10.62 28.44 5.35
C GLY A 399 10.13 26.99 5.20
N ARG A 400 10.92 26.03 5.65
CA ARG A 400 10.60 24.58 5.57
C ARG A 400 9.23 24.22 6.18
N ASN A 401 8.78 24.92 7.23
CA ASN A 401 7.51 24.64 7.87
C ASN A 401 6.31 24.91 6.94
N GLY A 402 6.46 25.80 5.97
CA GLY A 402 5.46 26.05 4.94
C GLY A 402 5.12 24.81 4.12
N ILE A 403 6.08 23.91 3.89
CA ILE A 403 5.86 22.63 3.21
C ILE A 403 4.95 21.74 4.05
N TRP A 404 5.21 21.66 5.36
CA TRP A 404 4.42 20.85 6.29
C TRP A 404 2.97 21.33 6.40
N TRP A 405 2.78 22.63 6.51
CA TRP A 405 1.46 23.24 6.51
C TRP A 405 0.71 23.01 5.18
N ALA A 406 1.38 23.08 4.04
CA ALA A 406 0.77 22.80 2.74
C ALA A 406 0.22 21.38 2.66
N ILE A 407 0.91 20.39 3.25
CA ILE A 407 0.43 19.01 3.33
C ILE A 407 -0.90 18.97 4.13
N GLY A 408 -0.92 19.52 5.33
CA GLY A 408 -2.10 19.52 6.20
C GLY A 408 -3.30 20.26 5.59
N ILE A 409 -3.07 21.46 5.05
CA ILE A 409 -4.11 22.28 4.39
C ILE A 409 -4.70 21.54 3.19
N SER A 410 -3.87 20.92 2.34
CA SER A 410 -4.35 20.17 1.18
C SER A 410 -5.23 18.97 1.57
N ILE A 411 -4.89 18.27 2.66
CA ILE A 411 -5.70 17.17 3.21
C ILE A 411 -7.05 17.71 3.72
N THR A 412 -7.03 18.86 4.38
CA THR A 412 -8.25 19.51 4.90
C THR A 412 -9.19 19.92 3.77
N ILE A 413 -8.68 20.52 2.70
CA ILE A 413 -9.48 20.86 1.51
C ILE A 413 -10.05 19.57 0.89
N GLY A 414 -9.24 18.51 0.78
CA GLY A 414 -9.67 17.21 0.30
C GLY A 414 -10.82 16.64 1.12
N LEU A 415 -10.76 16.74 2.46
CA LEU A 415 -11.83 16.30 3.35
C LEU A 415 -13.12 17.11 3.10
N ILE A 416 -13.03 18.44 3.03
CA ILE A 416 -14.20 19.31 2.82
C ILE A 416 -14.90 18.95 1.50
N VAL A 417 -14.14 18.85 0.41
CA VAL A 417 -14.66 18.51 -0.92
C VAL A 417 -15.30 17.12 -0.91
N THR A 418 -14.63 16.13 -0.30
CA THR A 418 -15.15 14.75 -0.24
C THR A 418 -16.39 14.66 0.65
N PHE A 419 -16.43 15.38 1.78
CA PHE A 419 -17.58 15.44 2.67
C PHE A 419 -18.80 16.04 1.99
N VAL A 420 -18.62 17.17 1.29
CA VAL A 420 -19.72 17.83 0.53
C VAL A 420 -20.26 16.88 -0.54
N TYR A 421 -19.38 16.24 -1.31
CA TYR A 421 -19.79 15.27 -2.33
C TYR A 421 -20.56 14.10 -1.72
N TYR A 422 -20.08 13.55 -0.60
CA TYR A 422 -20.74 12.46 0.12
C TYR A 422 -22.14 12.85 0.60
N LYS A 423 -22.31 14.06 1.15
CA LYS A 423 -23.60 14.61 1.63
C LYS A 423 -24.60 14.84 0.51
N ILE A 424 -24.18 15.35 -0.65
CA ILE A 424 -25.05 15.54 -1.83
C ILE A 424 -25.58 14.19 -2.33
N GLY A 425 -24.85 13.09 -2.12
CA GLY A 425 -25.35 11.76 -2.38
C GLY A 425 -25.25 11.30 -3.83
N PHE A 426 -24.46 11.95 -4.68
CA PHE A 426 -24.25 11.54 -6.08
C PHE A 426 -23.74 10.09 -6.21
N TRP A 427 -22.96 9.63 -5.26
CA TRP A 427 -22.44 8.25 -5.20
C TRP A 427 -23.56 7.20 -5.10
N LYS A 428 -24.74 7.54 -4.57
CA LYS A 428 -25.88 6.62 -4.45
C LYS A 428 -26.43 6.19 -5.81
N ARG A 429 -26.28 7.02 -6.85
CA ARG A 429 -26.71 6.71 -8.23
C ARG A 429 -25.80 5.71 -8.93
N ARG A 430 -24.62 5.41 -8.39
CA ARG A 430 -23.64 4.49 -8.99
C ARG A 430 -23.69 3.08 -8.42
N ARG A 431 -24.62 2.76 -7.54
CA ARG A 431 -24.87 1.41 -6.95
C ARG A 431 -25.41 0.40 -7.99
N ARG A 432 -24.78 0.27 -9.16
CA ARG A 432 -25.28 -0.57 -10.28
C ARG A 432 -24.89 -2.06 -10.20
N ILE A 433 -24.09 -2.52 -9.25
CA ILE A 433 -23.59 -3.91 -9.24
C ILE A 433 -24.64 -4.89 -8.68
N TYR A 434 -25.62 -4.41 -7.93
CA TYR A 434 -26.69 -5.27 -7.39
C TYR A 434 -27.74 -5.73 -8.42
N GLU A 435 -27.74 -5.12 -9.62
CA GLU A 435 -28.69 -5.46 -10.70
C GLU A 435 -28.07 -6.38 -11.78
N LEU A 436 -26.83 -6.83 -11.59
CA LEU A 436 -26.14 -7.82 -12.43
C LEU A 436 -26.26 -9.22 -11.86
#